data_394ec80fa1fc8705030294813c9848b9
#
_entry.id   394ec80fa1fc8705030294813c9848b9
#
_cell.length_a   1.000
_cell.length_b   1.000
_cell.length_c   1.000
_cell.angle_alpha   90.00
_cell.angle_beta   90.00
_cell.angle_gamma   90.00
#
_symmetry.space_group_name_H-M   'P 1'
#
loop_
_entity.id
_entity.type
_entity.pdbx_description
1 polymer ?
#
loop_
_entity_poly.entity_id
_entity_poly.type
_entity_poly.pdbx_seq_one_letter_code
_entity_poly.pdbx_strand_id
1 'polypeptide(L)'
;MVQLFPGLLYVFIITVLFTVLLVSFTAVSLLSQARAIVRKRYIGSVFSKKNVKKVAKRHPVLATMTAMLLNLKDVESNRLLTTFKRPAAMRLYQKCLYVKPYFSSGAYLVQNSDIKAVSIVNGALNVTFMQEDRIILLQCRGYNLSKWRDSLNALIMNHK
;
A
#
# COMPACT_ATOMS: atom_id res chain seq x y z
N MET A 1 -7.33 -61.87 -5.32
CA MET A 1 -8.28 -60.73 -5.50
C MET A 1 -8.12 -59.58 -4.47
N VAL A 2 -6.99 -59.46 -3.76
CA VAL A 2 -6.79 -58.53 -2.65
C VAL A 2 -5.80 -57.36 -2.99
N GLN A 3 -5.19 -57.37 -4.16
CA GLN A 3 -4.18 -56.36 -4.50
C GLN A 3 -4.69 -55.10 -5.24
N LEU A 4 -5.96 -55.03 -5.64
CA LEU A 4 -6.57 -53.90 -6.30
C LEU A 4 -6.98 -52.77 -5.36
N PHE A 5 -7.21 -53.06 -4.09
CA PHE A 5 -7.70 -52.10 -3.10
C PHE A 5 -6.70 -51.01 -2.70
N PRO A 6 -5.40 -51.31 -2.44
CA PRO A 6 -4.46 -50.26 -2.05
C PRO A 6 -4.19 -49.25 -3.16
N GLY A 7 -4.15 -49.69 -4.43
CA GLY A 7 -3.92 -48.78 -5.59
C GLY A 7 -5.08 -47.79 -5.79
N LEU A 8 -6.34 -48.26 -5.66
CA LEU A 8 -7.53 -47.42 -5.75
C LEU A 8 -7.59 -46.38 -4.62
N LEU A 9 -7.20 -46.78 -3.40
CA LEU A 9 -7.13 -45.87 -2.25
C LEU A 9 -6.09 -44.78 -2.48
N TYR A 10 -4.89 -45.08 -3.03
CA TYR A 10 -3.88 -44.12 -3.36
C TYR A 10 -4.35 -43.12 -4.41
N VAL A 11 -4.98 -43.56 -5.49
CA VAL A 11 -5.53 -42.71 -6.53
C VAL A 11 -6.61 -41.78 -5.94
N PHE A 12 -7.47 -42.30 -5.08
CA PHE A 12 -8.50 -41.50 -4.41
C PHE A 12 -7.88 -40.41 -3.52
N ILE A 13 -6.90 -40.72 -2.68
CA ILE A 13 -6.21 -39.76 -1.81
C ILE A 13 -5.52 -38.69 -2.64
N ILE A 14 -4.80 -39.05 -3.71
CA ILE A 14 -4.13 -38.10 -4.58
C ILE A 14 -5.14 -37.16 -5.24
N THR A 15 -6.27 -37.68 -5.71
CA THR A 15 -7.31 -36.88 -6.36
C THR A 15 -7.93 -35.89 -5.37
N VAL A 16 -8.23 -36.32 -4.12
CA VAL A 16 -8.76 -35.46 -3.09
C VAL A 16 -7.74 -34.37 -2.70
N LEU A 17 -6.47 -34.70 -2.52
CA LEU A 17 -5.42 -33.73 -2.23
C LEU A 17 -5.26 -32.70 -3.36
N PHE A 18 -5.30 -33.17 -4.60
CA PHE A 18 -5.17 -32.28 -5.77
C PHE A 18 -6.38 -31.32 -5.88
N THR A 19 -7.62 -31.81 -5.67
CA THR A 19 -8.82 -30.97 -5.66
C THR A 19 -8.79 -29.94 -4.54
N VAL A 20 -8.38 -30.31 -3.33
CA VAL A 20 -8.25 -29.37 -2.19
C VAL A 20 -7.21 -28.30 -2.49
N LEU A 21 -6.05 -28.67 -3.06
CA LEU A 21 -5.04 -27.69 -3.49
C LEU A 21 -5.55 -26.72 -4.56
N LEU A 22 -6.27 -27.26 -5.55
CA LEU A 22 -6.85 -26.47 -6.65
C LEU A 22 -7.90 -25.46 -6.16
N VAL A 23 -8.79 -25.92 -5.28
CA VAL A 23 -9.83 -25.07 -4.64
C VAL A 23 -9.16 -24.00 -3.76
N SER A 24 -8.14 -24.35 -2.99
CA SER A 24 -7.42 -23.41 -2.15
C SER A 24 -6.71 -22.35 -2.98
N PHE A 25 -6.06 -22.73 -4.08
CA PHE A 25 -5.38 -21.81 -4.98
C PHE A 25 -6.36 -20.86 -5.68
N THR A 26 -7.51 -21.37 -6.16
CA THR A 26 -8.55 -20.53 -6.77
C THR A 26 -9.18 -19.57 -5.78
N ALA A 27 -9.46 -20.00 -4.54
CA ALA A 27 -9.98 -19.16 -3.48
C ALA A 27 -9.01 -18.00 -3.12
N VAL A 28 -7.70 -18.30 -2.98
CA VAL A 28 -6.66 -17.28 -2.73
C VAL A 28 -6.55 -16.31 -3.90
N SER A 29 -6.62 -16.81 -5.14
CA SER A 29 -6.58 -15.98 -6.35
C SER A 29 -7.79 -15.04 -6.43
N LEU A 30 -9.00 -15.54 -6.19
CA LEU A 30 -10.23 -14.74 -6.19
C LEU A 30 -10.22 -13.70 -5.06
N LEU A 31 -9.77 -14.05 -3.86
CA LEU A 31 -9.62 -13.11 -2.76
C LEU A 31 -8.59 -12.00 -3.07
N SER A 32 -7.49 -12.35 -3.74
CA SER A 32 -6.49 -11.37 -4.16
C SER A 32 -7.01 -10.43 -5.23
N GLN A 33 -7.80 -10.93 -6.19
CA GLN A 33 -8.48 -10.13 -7.22
C GLN A 33 -9.56 -9.24 -6.62
N ALA A 34 -10.41 -9.76 -5.73
CA ALA A 34 -11.42 -8.97 -5.03
C ALA A 34 -10.76 -7.85 -4.20
N ARG A 35 -9.68 -8.14 -3.48
CA ARG A 35 -8.88 -7.11 -2.77
C ARG A 35 -8.27 -6.08 -3.72
N ALA A 36 -7.84 -6.50 -4.92
CA ALA A 36 -7.30 -5.59 -5.93
C ALA A 36 -8.38 -4.69 -6.52
N ILE A 37 -9.60 -5.21 -6.75
CA ILE A 37 -10.76 -4.45 -7.22
C ILE A 37 -11.23 -3.45 -6.17
N VAL A 38 -11.35 -3.88 -4.91
CA VAL A 38 -11.67 -2.98 -3.78
C VAL A 38 -10.60 -1.90 -3.63
N ARG A 39 -9.32 -2.26 -3.74
CA ARG A 39 -8.20 -1.31 -3.77
C ARG A 39 -8.33 -0.28 -4.90
N LYS A 40 -8.65 -0.74 -6.12
CA LYS A 40 -8.83 0.13 -7.28
C LYS A 40 -10.00 1.11 -7.08
N ARG A 41 -11.06 0.67 -6.45
CA ARG A 41 -12.28 1.48 -6.22
C ARG A 41 -12.08 2.55 -5.13
N TYR A 42 -11.25 2.28 -4.11
CA TYR A 42 -11.01 3.21 -3.00
C TYR A 42 -9.72 4.04 -3.11
N ILE A 43 -8.80 3.66 -3.99
CA ILE A 43 -7.48 4.28 -4.11
C ILE A 43 -7.17 4.59 -5.59
N GLY A 44 -8.19 4.67 -6.41
CA GLY A 44 -8.12 4.61 -7.87
C GLY A 44 -7.23 5.65 -8.56
N SER A 45 -7.11 6.86 -8.02
CA SER A 45 -6.33 7.94 -8.65
C SER A 45 -4.86 7.98 -8.21
N VAL A 46 -4.52 7.43 -7.05
CA VAL A 46 -3.16 7.49 -6.47
C VAL A 46 -2.17 6.54 -7.13
N PHE A 47 -2.64 5.59 -7.94
CA PHE A 47 -1.83 4.46 -8.44
C PHE A 47 -1.59 4.43 -9.94
N SER A 48 -1.19 5.49 -10.56
CA SER A 48 -0.73 5.38 -11.94
C SER A 48 0.78 5.13 -12.01
N LYS A 49 1.19 3.92 -12.39
CA LYS A 49 2.60 3.60 -12.69
C LYS A 49 3.21 4.56 -13.73
N LYS A 50 2.42 5.08 -14.67
CA LYS A 50 2.85 6.05 -15.67
C LYS A 50 3.23 7.40 -15.03
N ASN A 51 2.42 7.87 -14.09
CA ASN A 51 2.65 9.16 -13.43
C ASN A 51 3.89 9.12 -12.53
N VAL A 52 4.11 8.00 -11.84
CA VAL A 52 5.29 7.80 -10.99
C VAL A 52 6.59 7.88 -11.79
N LYS A 53 6.66 7.23 -12.96
CA LYS A 53 7.84 7.28 -13.82
C LYS A 53 8.09 8.68 -14.38
N LYS A 54 7.04 9.44 -14.70
CA LYS A 54 7.14 10.82 -15.18
C LYS A 54 7.67 11.77 -14.10
N VAL A 55 7.17 11.62 -12.87
CA VAL A 55 7.61 12.47 -11.74
C VAL A 55 9.06 12.16 -11.37
N ALA A 56 9.44 10.90 -11.27
CA ALA A 56 10.80 10.48 -10.95
C ALA A 56 11.85 10.94 -11.98
N LYS A 57 11.47 11.13 -13.26
CA LYS A 57 12.36 11.63 -14.30
C LYS A 57 12.49 13.15 -14.32
N ARG A 58 11.53 13.90 -13.79
CA ARG A 58 11.43 15.35 -13.93
C ARG A 58 11.86 16.16 -12.70
N HIS A 59 11.90 15.52 -11.53
CA HIS A 59 12.16 16.23 -10.29
C HIS A 59 13.23 15.52 -9.47
N PRO A 60 14.19 16.28 -8.89
CA PRO A 60 15.18 15.72 -7.99
C PRO A 60 14.50 15.18 -6.73
N VAL A 61 15.07 14.11 -6.17
CA VAL A 61 14.66 13.58 -4.89
C VAL A 61 15.23 14.44 -3.79
N LEU A 62 14.39 15.01 -2.95
CA LEU A 62 14.80 15.86 -1.82
C LEU A 62 15.16 15.02 -0.58
N ALA A 63 14.44 13.94 -0.35
CA ALA A 63 14.70 13.03 0.76
C ALA A 63 14.23 11.61 0.44
N THR A 64 14.92 10.63 1.02
CA THR A 64 14.56 9.21 0.95
C THR A 64 14.50 8.59 2.34
N MET A 65 13.57 7.69 2.57
CA MET A 65 13.42 6.96 3.81
C MET A 65 12.87 5.56 3.53
N THR A 66 13.38 4.57 4.26
CA THR A 66 12.67 3.29 4.40
C THR A 66 11.81 3.38 5.65
N ALA A 67 10.52 3.16 5.48
CA ALA A 67 9.55 3.23 6.56
C ALA A 67 8.70 1.97 6.62
N MET A 68 8.21 1.64 7.81
CA MET A 68 7.18 0.65 7.98
C MET A 68 5.82 1.34 7.81
N LEU A 69 5.08 1.03 6.75
CA LEU A 69 3.71 1.47 6.60
C LEU A 69 2.83 0.72 7.58
N LEU A 70 2.06 1.46 8.36
CA LEU A 70 1.17 0.90 9.36
C LEU A 70 -0.25 0.81 8.81
N ASN A 71 -0.85 1.95 8.51
CA ASN A 71 -2.25 2.05 8.14
C ASN A 71 -2.48 3.11 7.06
N LEU A 72 -3.51 2.89 6.27
CA LEU A 72 -4.17 3.90 5.46
C LEU A 72 -5.64 3.93 5.90
N LYS A 73 -6.11 5.09 6.36
CA LYS A 73 -7.42 5.26 6.98
C LYS A 73 -8.15 6.44 6.34
N ASP A 74 -9.42 6.26 6.06
CA ASP A 74 -10.33 7.36 5.79
C ASP A 74 -10.73 7.99 7.13
N VAL A 75 -10.44 9.27 7.28
CA VAL A 75 -10.63 9.99 8.57
C VAL A 75 -12.10 10.21 8.86
N GLU A 76 -12.89 10.57 7.85
CA GLU A 76 -14.30 10.91 8.02
C GLU A 76 -15.15 9.70 8.34
N SER A 77 -15.00 8.64 7.58
CA SER A 77 -15.74 7.40 7.83
C SER A 77 -15.13 6.54 8.95
N ASN A 78 -14.01 6.96 9.51
CA ASN A 78 -13.22 6.20 10.48
C ASN A 78 -12.85 4.79 9.99
N ARG A 79 -12.91 4.56 8.68
CA ARG A 79 -12.73 3.26 8.05
C ARG A 79 -11.26 2.99 7.73
N LEU A 80 -10.77 1.85 8.17
CA LEU A 80 -9.45 1.37 7.79
C LEU A 80 -9.49 0.88 6.34
N LEU A 81 -8.85 1.62 5.43
CA LEU A 81 -8.79 1.27 4.01
C LEU A 81 -7.83 0.11 3.76
N THR A 82 -6.71 0.12 4.47
CA THR A 82 -5.76 -0.98 4.41
C THR A 82 -4.79 -0.95 5.59
N THR A 83 -4.48 -2.12 6.10
CA THR A 83 -3.42 -2.34 7.08
C THR A 83 -2.22 -2.92 6.34
N PHE A 84 -1.13 -2.21 6.33
CA PHE A 84 0.03 -2.65 5.58
C PHE A 84 0.96 -3.53 6.40
N LYS A 85 1.40 -3.05 7.56
CA LYS A 85 2.48 -3.65 8.36
C LYS A 85 3.63 -4.15 7.45
N ARG A 86 3.99 -3.33 6.45
CA ARG A 86 4.98 -3.69 5.43
C ARG A 86 6.02 -2.59 5.27
N PRO A 87 7.28 -2.95 5.05
CA PRO A 87 8.29 -1.97 4.72
C PRO A 87 7.98 -1.31 3.38
N ALA A 88 8.30 -0.03 3.27
CA ALA A 88 8.10 0.77 2.08
C ALA A 88 9.25 1.75 1.87
N ALA A 89 9.58 2.00 0.61
CA ALA A 89 10.43 3.11 0.24
C ALA A 89 9.58 4.37 0.14
N MET A 90 9.95 5.41 0.89
CA MET A 90 9.37 6.74 0.78
C MET A 90 10.38 7.69 0.15
N ARG A 91 9.92 8.49 -0.81
CA ARG A 91 10.74 9.52 -1.48
C ARG A 91 9.96 10.82 -1.52
N LEU A 92 10.59 11.87 -1.08
CA LEU A 92 10.05 13.20 -1.13
C LEU A 92 10.59 13.92 -2.36
N TYR A 93 9.71 14.41 -3.19
CA TYR A 93 10.03 15.28 -4.34
C TYR A 93 9.46 16.66 -4.09
N GLN A 94 9.92 17.64 -4.84
CA GLN A 94 9.45 19.02 -4.71
C GLN A 94 7.91 19.16 -4.84
N LYS A 95 7.28 18.33 -5.66
CA LYS A 95 5.83 18.42 -5.94
C LYS A 95 5.02 17.29 -5.35
N CYS A 96 5.63 16.22 -4.88
CA CYS A 96 4.88 15.06 -4.39
C CYS A 96 5.66 14.18 -3.42
N LEU A 97 4.92 13.50 -2.57
CA LEU A 97 5.37 12.38 -1.75
C LEU A 97 5.10 11.06 -2.48
N TYR A 98 6.14 10.28 -2.69
CA TYR A 98 6.08 8.95 -3.28
C TYR A 98 6.28 7.89 -2.21
N VAL A 99 5.39 6.91 -2.15
CA VAL A 99 5.44 5.80 -1.20
C VAL A 99 5.25 4.49 -1.94
N LYS A 100 6.26 3.63 -1.91
CA LYS A 100 6.22 2.32 -2.56
C LYS A 100 6.38 1.21 -1.53
N PRO A 101 5.31 0.48 -1.18
CA PRO A 101 5.43 -0.72 -0.36
C PRO A 101 6.28 -1.77 -1.10
N TYR A 102 7.21 -2.42 -0.39
CA TYR A 102 7.93 -3.55 -0.94
C TYR A 102 6.96 -4.70 -1.22
N PHE A 103 7.28 -5.49 -2.24
CA PHE A 103 6.44 -6.61 -2.69
C PHE A 103 5.02 -6.20 -3.13
N SER A 104 4.82 -4.93 -3.50
CA SER A 104 3.58 -4.44 -4.09
C SER A 104 3.80 -4.01 -5.54
N SER A 105 2.84 -4.33 -6.40
CA SER A 105 2.86 -3.86 -7.80
C SER A 105 2.52 -2.37 -7.94
N GLY A 106 1.98 -1.74 -6.88
CA GLY A 106 1.56 -0.33 -6.85
C GLY A 106 2.46 0.55 -5.99
N ALA A 107 2.38 1.85 -6.23
CA ALA A 107 2.99 2.89 -5.41
C ALA A 107 1.97 4.01 -5.17
N TYR A 108 2.09 4.74 -4.07
CA TYR A 108 1.28 5.90 -3.76
C TYR A 108 2.02 7.16 -4.20
N LEU A 109 1.31 8.05 -4.86
CA LEU A 109 1.80 9.36 -5.21
C LEU A 109 0.82 10.40 -4.65
N VAL A 110 1.23 11.13 -3.64
CA VAL A 110 0.45 12.20 -3.02
C VAL A 110 1.04 13.52 -3.45
N GLN A 111 0.26 14.38 -4.08
CA GLN A 111 0.73 15.73 -4.42
C GLN A 111 0.88 16.55 -3.15
N ASN A 112 1.90 17.41 -3.09
CA ASN A 112 2.13 18.22 -1.89
C ASN A 112 0.98 19.21 -1.65
N SER A 113 0.32 19.67 -2.72
CA SER A 113 -0.90 20.51 -2.65
C SER A 113 -2.06 19.83 -1.91
N ASP A 114 -2.13 18.51 -1.98
CA ASP A 114 -3.22 17.74 -1.39
C ASP A 114 -2.97 17.42 0.09
N ILE A 115 -1.71 17.57 0.54
CA ILE A 115 -1.35 17.33 1.94
C ILE A 115 -1.92 18.46 2.81
N LYS A 116 -2.72 18.09 3.80
CA LYS A 116 -3.39 19.03 4.72
C LYS A 116 -2.63 19.20 6.03
N ALA A 117 -2.08 18.10 6.55
CA ALA A 117 -1.34 18.12 7.81
C ALA A 117 -0.30 17.01 7.89
N VAL A 118 0.79 17.29 8.59
CA VAL A 118 1.82 16.30 8.92
C VAL A 118 2.13 16.40 10.41
N SER A 119 2.04 15.30 11.11
CA SER A 119 2.29 15.22 12.55
C SER A 119 3.01 13.93 12.92
N ILE A 120 3.59 13.92 14.12
CA ILE A 120 4.15 12.71 14.72
C ILE A 120 3.33 12.38 15.95
N VAL A 121 2.70 11.22 15.95
CA VAL A 121 1.86 10.74 17.06
C VAL A 121 2.27 9.31 17.39
N ASN A 122 2.56 9.03 18.65
CA ASN A 122 2.96 7.70 19.16
C ASN A 122 4.14 7.08 18.36
N GLY A 123 5.12 7.91 17.98
CA GLY A 123 6.29 7.47 17.22
C GLY A 123 6.00 7.07 15.79
N ALA A 124 4.87 7.51 15.23
CA ALA A 124 4.52 7.34 13.83
C ALA A 124 4.34 8.70 13.14
N LEU A 125 4.84 8.83 11.92
CA LEU A 125 4.57 9.95 11.04
C LEU A 125 3.17 9.77 10.45
N ASN A 126 2.31 10.74 10.69
CA ASN A 126 0.96 10.84 10.19
C ASN A 126 0.93 11.89 9.09
N VAL A 127 0.59 11.49 7.88
CA VAL A 127 0.39 12.39 6.73
C VAL A 127 -1.08 12.36 6.36
N THR A 128 -1.76 13.48 6.56
CA THR A 128 -3.17 13.65 6.20
C THR A 128 -3.25 14.39 4.88
N PHE A 129 -3.96 13.83 3.91
CA PHE A 129 -4.11 14.41 2.58
C PHE A 129 -5.53 14.23 2.05
N MET A 130 -5.92 15.11 1.14
CA MET A 130 -7.20 15.03 0.46
C MET A 130 -7.08 14.21 -0.82
N GLN A 131 -8.07 13.36 -1.06
CA GLN A 131 -8.18 12.56 -2.27
C GLN A 131 -9.66 12.38 -2.62
N GLU A 132 -10.09 12.88 -3.78
CA GLU A 132 -11.47 12.73 -4.27
C GLU A 132 -12.51 13.08 -3.17
N ASP A 133 -12.37 14.25 -2.58
CA ASP A 133 -13.22 14.78 -1.49
C ASP A 133 -13.18 13.98 -0.18
N ARG A 134 -12.18 13.12 0.00
CA ARG A 134 -11.97 12.36 1.24
C ARG A 134 -10.67 12.74 1.91
N ILE A 135 -10.70 12.78 3.22
CA ILE A 135 -9.50 12.99 4.04
C ILE A 135 -8.88 11.64 4.39
N ILE A 136 -7.71 11.39 3.85
CA ILE A 136 -6.98 10.14 4.02
C ILE A 136 -5.79 10.36 4.97
N LEU A 137 -5.64 9.47 5.94
CA LEU A 137 -4.51 9.42 6.86
C LEU A 137 -3.57 8.27 6.49
N LEU A 138 -2.33 8.59 6.15
CA LEU A 138 -1.23 7.63 5.99
C LEU A 138 -0.38 7.63 7.25
N GLN A 139 -0.22 6.47 7.88
CA GLN A 139 0.64 6.29 9.05
C GLN A 139 1.86 5.45 8.70
N CYS A 140 3.05 5.92 9.08
CA CYS A 140 4.27 5.16 8.91
C CYS A 140 5.26 5.36 10.08
N ARG A 141 6.09 4.36 10.34
CA ARG A 141 7.23 4.43 11.27
C ARG A 141 8.54 4.34 10.52
N GLY A 142 9.54 5.06 10.97
CA GLY A 142 10.86 5.06 10.35
C GLY A 142 11.86 5.87 11.15
N TYR A 143 13.04 6.08 10.58
CA TYR A 143 14.08 6.92 11.20
C TYR A 143 13.89 8.38 10.81
N ASN A 144 14.38 9.29 11.68
CA ASN A 144 14.40 10.74 11.43
C ASN A 144 13.02 11.32 11.08
N LEU A 145 11.97 10.87 11.75
CA LEU A 145 10.59 11.32 11.48
C LEU A 145 10.40 12.83 11.66
N SER A 146 11.13 13.46 12.61
CA SER A 146 11.12 14.91 12.80
C SER A 146 11.61 15.63 11.55
N LYS A 147 12.75 15.22 10.99
CA LYS A 147 13.29 15.79 9.76
C LYS A 147 12.32 15.64 8.59
N TRP A 148 11.64 14.49 8.50
CA TRP A 148 10.63 14.24 7.47
C TRP A 148 9.40 15.13 7.64
N ARG A 149 8.90 15.26 8.87
CA ARG A 149 7.80 16.18 9.20
C ARG A 149 8.14 17.61 8.80
N ASP A 150 9.33 18.08 9.18
CA ASP A 150 9.75 19.46 8.94
C ASP A 150 9.93 19.73 7.44
N SER A 151 10.52 18.77 6.71
CA SER A 151 10.66 18.86 5.24
C SER A 151 9.30 18.89 4.53
N LEU A 152 8.35 18.06 4.95
CA LEU A 152 6.99 18.06 4.40
C LEU A 152 6.25 19.36 4.72
N ASN A 153 6.33 19.84 5.97
CA ASN A 153 5.69 21.10 6.36
C ASN A 153 6.26 22.29 5.59
N ALA A 154 7.58 22.36 5.38
CA ALA A 154 8.20 23.40 4.58
C ALA A 154 7.69 23.41 3.13
N LEU A 155 7.50 22.24 2.53
CA LEU A 155 6.94 22.13 1.17
C LEU A 155 5.46 22.53 1.11
N ILE A 156 4.67 22.22 2.14
CA ILE A 156 3.25 22.60 2.22
C ILE A 156 3.12 24.13 2.33
N MET A 157 3.95 24.76 3.15
CA MET A 157 3.94 26.22 3.33
C MET A 157 4.32 27.00 2.07
N ASN A 158 5.23 26.46 1.27
CA ASN A 158 5.68 27.08 0.01
C ASN A 158 4.66 26.94 -1.14
N HIS A 159 3.58 26.20 -0.95
CA HIS A 159 2.53 25.98 -1.95
C HIS A 159 1.18 26.62 -1.58
N LYS A 160 1.10 27.27 -0.44
CA LYS A 160 -0.03 28.14 -0.04
C LYS A 160 0.25 29.58 -0.44
#